data_4696881dfd408544e686c124d6843a61
#
_entry.id   4696881dfd408544e686c124d6843a61
#
_cell.length_a   1.000
_cell.length_b   1.000
_cell.length_c   1.000
_cell.angle_alpha   90.00
_cell.angle_beta   90.00
_cell.angle_gamma   90.00
#
_symmetry.space_group_name_H-M   'P 1'
#
loop_
_entity.id
_entity.type
_entity.pdbx_description
1 polymer ?
#
loop_
_entity_poly.entity_id
_entity_poly.type
_entity_poly.pdbx_seq_one_letter_code
_entity_poly.pdbx_strand_id
1 'polypeptide(L)'
;MELQFQFLETVNGLDNSSLQIIPRIRQQLGEATTAPGMVMISLSAVALGAAFGGYLPLISLWMETFNISFQKIGIVCGASAVGVVSSAYYAPKLAARYGYITTINVGLVVAAIMTVAFRFTDNYGLWLALRFVSGLGLGLHWVLTEAWLANIVTEKYRTRVMAIYATAISIGFAVGPIVIWLFGALSIIPFIIMGALLILAALPILRLKGHEPKDSQTRSASPLILIKKAPTVASTCIVVGSVDLALISLLPAMITRTPEAAPILALIIVPAMAIGATILQYPIAIIADKHGLRKVGVMTVCAGLIFASLIPFFLGSVLITLLLGFFAAGLVYALYSIGLAMLSRRFSGAEIVAANAGFVILFELSNLMGPWVAGFLLDINMRYGLPIFTCAIGIFYVSISWIRRRTNSNY
;
A
#
# COMPACT_ATOMS: atom_id res chain seq x y z
N MET A 1 -27.86 -6.16 33.63
CA MET A 1 -27.43 -7.45 34.22
C MET A 1 -27.67 -8.60 33.26
N GLU A 2 -28.84 -8.69 32.56
CA GLU A 2 -29.11 -9.74 31.56
C GLU A 2 -28.16 -9.72 30.33
N LEU A 3 -27.78 -8.55 29.80
CA LEU A 3 -26.84 -8.47 28.69
C LEU A 3 -25.40 -8.93 29.03
N GLN A 4 -24.98 -8.79 30.28
CA GLN A 4 -23.70 -9.34 30.75
C GLN A 4 -23.74 -10.86 30.91
N PHE A 5 -24.88 -11.42 31.29
CA PHE A 5 -25.06 -12.88 31.39
C PHE A 5 -25.09 -13.51 30.00
N GLN A 6 -25.80 -12.93 29.02
CA GLN A 6 -25.80 -13.41 27.64
C GLN A 6 -24.42 -13.36 26.98
N PHE A 7 -23.61 -12.31 27.27
CA PHE A 7 -22.24 -12.24 26.76
C PHE A 7 -21.34 -13.32 27.37
N LEU A 8 -21.48 -13.60 28.66
CA LEU A 8 -20.74 -14.67 29.34
C LEU A 8 -21.17 -16.09 28.92
N GLU A 9 -22.45 -16.32 28.63
CA GLU A 9 -22.91 -17.57 28.05
C GLU A 9 -22.42 -17.75 26.60
N THR A 10 -22.37 -16.71 25.81
CA THR A 10 -21.78 -16.74 24.42
C THR A 10 -20.29 -17.02 24.45
N VAL A 11 -19.55 -16.52 25.44
CA VAL A 11 -18.12 -16.79 25.62
C VAL A 11 -17.86 -18.21 26.17
N ASN A 12 -18.73 -18.72 27.07
CA ASN A 12 -18.63 -20.09 27.57
C ASN A 12 -19.13 -21.17 26.58
N GLY A 13 -19.93 -20.81 25.58
CA GLY A 13 -20.38 -21.69 24.49
C GLY A 13 -19.41 -21.79 23.32
N LEU A 14 -18.26 -21.08 23.34
CA LEU A 14 -17.19 -21.28 22.37
C LEU A 14 -16.54 -22.65 22.66
N ASP A 15 -16.83 -23.60 21.78
CA ASP A 15 -16.28 -24.95 21.78
C ASP A 15 -14.75 -24.93 22.05
N ASN A 16 -14.27 -25.87 22.85
CA ASN A 16 -12.85 -26.05 23.20
C ASN A 16 -11.93 -26.13 21.99
N SER A 17 -12.47 -26.35 20.79
CA SER A 17 -11.77 -26.24 19.51
C SER A 17 -11.33 -24.80 19.18
N SER A 18 -12.12 -23.79 19.54
CA SER A 18 -11.80 -22.36 19.31
C SER A 18 -10.71 -21.84 20.27
N LEU A 19 -10.69 -22.34 21.49
CA LEU A 19 -9.64 -22.04 22.48
C LEU A 19 -8.29 -22.72 22.15
N GLN A 20 -8.32 -23.81 21.38
CA GLN A 20 -7.11 -24.48 20.85
C GLN A 20 -6.55 -23.83 19.59
N ILE A 21 -7.28 -22.93 18.96
CA ILE A 21 -6.79 -22.20 17.77
C ILE A 21 -5.62 -21.29 18.15
N ILE A 22 -5.70 -20.56 19.26
CA ILE A 22 -4.61 -19.66 19.72
C ILE A 22 -3.33 -20.44 20.08
N PRO A 23 -3.34 -21.52 20.87
CA PRO A 23 -2.18 -22.36 21.10
C PRO A 23 -1.67 -23.06 19.83
N ARG A 24 -2.57 -23.55 18.96
CA ARG A 24 -2.18 -24.14 17.65
C ARG A 24 -1.56 -23.11 16.71
N ILE A 25 -2.12 -21.89 16.64
CA ILE A 25 -1.51 -20.76 15.93
C ILE A 25 -0.15 -20.45 16.55
N ARG A 26 -0.03 -20.38 17.86
CA ARG A 26 1.22 -20.14 18.59
C ARG A 26 2.25 -21.26 18.36
N GLN A 27 1.82 -22.50 18.32
CA GLN A 27 2.67 -23.66 18.02
C GLN A 27 3.02 -23.77 16.52
N GLN A 28 2.11 -23.37 15.61
CA GLN A 28 2.34 -23.33 14.15
C GLN A 28 3.12 -22.12 13.70
N LEU A 29 3.02 -20.99 14.42
CA LEU A 29 3.83 -19.81 14.16
C LEU A 29 5.28 -20.00 14.67
N GLY A 30 5.49 -20.95 15.59
CA GLY A 30 6.81 -21.39 16.06
C GLY A 30 7.72 -20.28 16.59
N GLU A 31 8.95 -20.63 16.83
CA GLU A 31 10.01 -19.69 17.31
C GLU A 31 10.23 -18.48 16.37
N ALA A 32 9.81 -18.57 15.11
CA ALA A 32 9.96 -17.50 14.12
C ALA A 32 9.11 -16.25 14.44
N THR A 33 7.95 -16.39 15.11
CA THR A 33 7.09 -15.25 15.46
C THR A 33 7.46 -14.59 16.79
N THR A 34 8.24 -15.29 17.60
CA THR A 34 8.76 -14.79 18.88
C THR A 34 10.13 -14.13 18.72
N ALA A 35 10.73 -14.18 17.50
CA ALA A 35 11.98 -13.49 17.24
C ALA A 35 11.80 -11.98 17.52
N PRO A 36 12.56 -11.38 18.47
CA PRO A 36 12.41 -9.97 18.82
C PRO A 36 12.43 -9.05 17.60
N GLY A 37 13.21 -9.40 16.58
CA GLY A 37 13.28 -8.67 15.31
C GLY A 37 11.97 -8.56 14.57
N MET A 38 11.19 -9.64 14.48
CA MET A 38 9.90 -9.62 13.78
C MET A 38 8.90 -8.67 14.44
N VAL A 39 8.77 -8.74 15.77
CA VAL A 39 7.84 -7.87 16.51
C VAL A 39 8.23 -6.41 16.36
N MET A 40 9.50 -6.08 16.54
CA MET A 40 9.99 -4.70 16.43
C MET A 40 9.82 -4.14 15.01
N ILE A 41 10.15 -4.91 13.97
CA ILE A 41 9.96 -4.50 12.58
C ILE A 41 8.47 -4.33 12.26
N SER A 42 7.59 -5.21 12.76
CA SER A 42 6.14 -5.07 12.56
C SER A 42 5.56 -3.85 13.29
N LEU A 43 6.02 -3.52 14.50
CA LEU A 43 5.64 -2.29 15.19
C LEU A 43 6.10 -1.04 14.43
N SER A 44 7.33 -1.06 13.91
CA SER A 44 7.83 0.01 13.02
C SER A 44 6.94 0.15 11.77
N ALA A 45 6.51 -0.97 11.19
CA ALA A 45 5.65 -1.00 10.02
C ALA A 45 4.25 -0.42 10.27
N VAL A 46 3.66 -0.63 11.46
CA VAL A 46 2.38 0.01 11.84
C VAL A 46 2.52 1.53 11.87
N ALA A 47 3.57 2.05 12.52
CA ALA A 47 3.79 3.49 12.62
C ALA A 47 4.09 4.12 11.24
N LEU A 48 4.90 3.45 10.40
CA LEU A 48 5.15 3.85 9.02
C LEU A 48 3.86 3.87 8.20
N GLY A 49 3.06 2.80 8.30
CA GLY A 49 1.77 2.69 7.61
C GLY A 49 0.82 3.81 8.01
N ALA A 50 0.75 4.16 9.30
CA ALA A 50 -0.08 5.26 9.79
C ALA A 50 0.38 6.62 9.24
N ALA A 51 1.69 6.87 9.22
CA ALA A 51 2.22 8.08 8.61
C ALA A 51 1.90 8.15 7.11
N PHE A 52 2.13 7.08 6.37
CA PHE A 52 1.94 7.05 4.92
C PHE A 52 0.47 7.14 4.52
N GLY A 53 -0.42 6.38 5.20
CA GLY A 53 -1.86 6.39 4.95
C GLY A 53 -2.54 7.73 5.23
N GLY A 54 -2.04 8.50 6.21
CA GLY A 54 -2.51 9.86 6.47
C GLY A 54 -1.87 10.91 5.57
N TYR A 55 -0.59 10.78 5.25
CA TYR A 55 0.16 11.80 4.52
C TYR A 55 -0.31 12.01 3.08
N LEU A 56 -0.68 10.94 2.37
CA LEU A 56 -1.16 11.05 0.98
C LEU A 56 -2.42 11.89 0.81
N PRO A 57 -3.53 11.59 1.52
CA PRO A 57 -4.72 12.43 1.44
C PRO A 57 -4.48 13.84 2.00
N LEU A 58 -3.60 14.00 3.00
CA LEU A 58 -3.24 15.29 3.56
C LEU A 58 -2.57 16.19 2.53
N ILE A 59 -1.61 15.67 1.75
CA ILE A 59 -0.97 16.39 0.64
C ILE A 59 -2.01 16.85 -0.38
N SER A 60 -2.88 15.94 -0.79
CA SER A 60 -3.91 16.22 -1.79
C SER A 60 -4.83 17.36 -1.34
N LEU A 61 -5.35 17.27 -0.11
CA LEU A 61 -6.21 18.30 0.48
C LEU A 61 -5.47 19.63 0.70
N TRP A 62 -4.19 19.57 1.10
CA TRP A 62 -3.38 20.78 1.26
C TRP A 62 -3.13 21.47 -0.08
N MET A 63 -2.72 20.75 -1.11
CA MET A 63 -2.50 21.30 -2.46
C MET A 63 -3.79 21.83 -3.09
N GLU A 64 -4.94 21.23 -2.74
CA GLU A 64 -6.26 21.69 -3.19
C GLU A 64 -6.55 23.13 -2.75
N THR A 65 -6.07 23.56 -1.58
CA THR A 65 -6.27 24.95 -1.10
C THR A 65 -5.60 26.00 -1.98
N PHE A 66 -4.65 25.60 -2.81
CA PHE A 66 -3.96 26.46 -3.80
C PHE A 66 -4.56 26.33 -5.20
N ASN A 67 -5.70 25.64 -5.35
CA ASN A 67 -6.33 25.38 -6.65
C ASN A 67 -5.38 24.71 -7.68
N ILE A 68 -4.51 23.82 -7.20
CA ILE A 68 -3.57 23.09 -8.04
C ILE A 68 -4.34 22.05 -8.86
N SER A 69 -4.02 21.91 -10.16
CA SER A 69 -4.66 20.93 -11.03
C SER A 69 -4.48 19.48 -10.52
N PHE A 70 -5.44 18.61 -10.79
CA PHE A 70 -5.38 17.19 -10.39
C PHE A 70 -4.13 16.50 -10.93
N GLN A 71 -3.72 16.82 -12.16
CA GLN A 71 -2.49 16.30 -12.76
C GLN A 71 -1.27 16.64 -11.90
N LYS A 72 -1.13 17.88 -11.46
CA LYS A 72 -0.01 18.34 -10.63
C LYS A 72 -0.06 17.69 -9.23
N ILE A 73 -1.22 17.54 -8.65
CA ILE A 73 -1.41 16.81 -7.38
C ILE A 73 -0.94 15.35 -7.56
N GLY A 74 -1.38 14.70 -8.63
CA GLY A 74 -1.00 13.32 -8.94
C GLY A 74 0.51 13.13 -9.12
N ILE A 75 1.18 14.04 -9.83
CA ILE A 75 2.65 14.03 -10.01
C ILE A 75 3.37 14.17 -8.66
N VAL A 76 2.94 15.10 -7.82
CA VAL A 76 3.55 15.31 -6.49
C VAL A 76 3.34 14.08 -5.59
N CYS A 77 2.13 13.53 -5.55
CA CYS A 77 1.86 12.31 -4.78
C CYS A 77 2.70 11.12 -5.27
N GLY A 78 2.85 10.96 -6.59
CA GLY A 78 3.64 9.90 -7.20
C GLY A 78 5.16 10.12 -7.12
N ALA A 79 5.65 11.35 -6.92
CA ALA A 79 7.09 11.65 -6.94
C ALA A 79 7.90 10.88 -5.91
N SER A 80 7.27 10.48 -4.78
CA SER A 80 7.93 9.62 -3.79
C SER A 80 8.30 8.23 -4.32
N ALA A 81 7.56 7.71 -5.30
CA ALA A 81 7.86 6.41 -5.90
C ALA A 81 9.23 6.41 -6.58
N VAL A 82 9.63 7.53 -7.22
CA VAL A 82 10.98 7.68 -7.78
C VAL A 82 12.04 7.60 -6.69
N GLY A 83 11.78 8.21 -5.53
CA GLY A 83 12.65 8.12 -4.36
C GLY A 83 12.77 6.69 -3.83
N VAL A 84 11.65 5.98 -3.68
CA VAL A 84 11.60 4.58 -3.23
C VAL A 84 12.39 3.67 -4.18
N VAL A 85 12.18 3.77 -5.50
CA VAL A 85 12.92 3.00 -6.50
C VAL A 85 14.42 3.31 -6.44
N SER A 86 14.78 4.59 -6.31
CA SER A 86 16.18 5.00 -6.17
C SER A 86 16.82 4.44 -4.91
N SER A 87 16.08 4.41 -3.79
CA SER A 87 16.58 3.86 -2.53
C SER A 87 16.86 2.36 -2.62
N ALA A 88 16.12 1.60 -3.41
CA ALA A 88 16.36 0.18 -3.61
C ALA A 88 17.77 -0.11 -4.17
N TYR A 89 18.31 0.82 -4.96
CA TYR A 89 19.68 0.72 -5.48
C TYR A 89 20.75 1.12 -4.43
N TYR A 90 20.47 2.13 -3.61
CA TYR A 90 21.44 2.65 -2.65
C TYR A 90 21.38 1.99 -1.28
N ALA A 91 20.21 1.47 -0.86
CA ALA A 91 19.99 0.91 0.46
C ALA A 91 21.01 -0.15 0.89
N PRO A 92 21.36 -1.16 0.04
CA PRO A 92 22.35 -2.16 0.42
C PRO A 92 23.74 -1.56 0.63
N LYS A 93 24.13 -0.60 -0.20
CA LYS A 93 25.45 0.07 -0.11
C LYS A 93 25.55 0.91 1.15
N LEU A 94 24.49 1.62 1.49
CA LEU A 94 24.41 2.43 2.70
C LEU A 94 24.38 1.56 3.95
N ALA A 95 23.61 0.46 3.94
CA ALA A 95 23.56 -0.49 5.04
C ALA A 95 24.88 -1.20 5.27
N ALA A 96 25.62 -1.56 4.21
CA ALA A 96 26.96 -2.13 4.31
C ALA A 96 27.99 -1.15 4.91
N ARG A 97 27.84 0.16 4.63
CA ARG A 97 28.78 1.20 5.12
C ARG A 97 28.45 1.72 6.51
N TYR A 98 27.17 1.91 6.82
CA TYR A 98 26.70 2.61 8.03
C TYR A 98 25.89 1.71 8.99
N GLY A 99 25.61 0.46 8.59
CA GLY A 99 24.74 -0.46 9.30
C GLY A 99 23.26 -0.29 8.94
N TYR A 100 22.47 -1.36 9.14
CA TYR A 100 21.03 -1.37 8.85
C TYR A 100 20.27 -0.35 9.68
N ILE A 101 20.47 -0.37 11.00
CA ILE A 101 19.75 0.50 11.96
C ILE A 101 19.99 1.98 11.65
N THR A 102 21.25 2.37 11.45
CA THR A 102 21.58 3.76 11.16
C THR A 102 20.94 4.22 9.85
N THR A 103 21.04 3.40 8.80
CA THR A 103 20.50 3.72 7.48
C THR A 103 18.98 3.86 7.50
N ILE A 104 18.27 2.93 8.16
CA ILE A 104 16.82 2.98 8.31
C ILE A 104 16.39 4.24 9.08
N ASN A 105 17.02 4.50 10.24
CA ASN A 105 16.62 5.59 11.10
C ASN A 105 16.92 6.97 10.50
N VAL A 106 18.06 7.14 9.85
CA VAL A 106 18.35 8.37 9.11
C VAL A 106 17.31 8.59 8.00
N GLY A 107 16.94 7.53 7.26
CA GLY A 107 15.88 7.59 6.27
C GLY A 107 14.55 8.06 6.85
N LEU A 108 14.13 7.50 7.98
CA LEU A 108 12.88 7.89 8.65
C LEU A 108 12.91 9.33 9.18
N VAL A 109 14.04 9.77 9.75
CA VAL A 109 14.21 11.17 10.19
C VAL A 109 14.14 12.13 9.02
N VAL A 110 14.82 11.82 7.90
CA VAL A 110 14.74 12.62 6.69
C VAL A 110 13.31 12.68 6.17
N ALA A 111 12.62 11.55 6.08
CA ALA A 111 11.22 11.51 5.63
C ALA A 111 10.31 12.33 6.56
N ALA A 112 10.51 12.27 7.88
CA ALA A 112 9.76 13.05 8.86
C ALA A 112 9.94 14.56 8.65
N ILE A 113 11.18 15.01 8.50
CA ILE A 113 11.50 16.42 8.24
C ILE A 113 10.84 16.89 6.94
N MET A 114 10.95 16.10 5.86
CA MET A 114 10.35 16.44 4.57
C MET A 114 8.82 16.49 4.63
N THR A 115 8.21 15.60 5.43
CA THR A 115 6.76 15.57 5.68
C THR A 115 6.28 16.86 6.35
N VAL A 116 6.97 17.31 7.38
CA VAL A 116 6.63 18.56 8.08
C VAL A 116 6.96 19.79 7.22
N ALA A 117 8.10 19.78 6.52
CA ALA A 117 8.52 20.86 5.65
C ALA A 117 7.54 21.13 4.50
N PHE A 118 6.80 20.11 4.05
CA PHE A 118 5.80 20.23 2.99
C PHE A 118 4.73 21.29 3.31
N ARG A 119 4.38 21.49 4.58
CA ARG A 119 3.39 22.46 5.06
C ARG A 119 3.86 23.91 4.92
N PHE A 120 5.17 24.16 4.93
CA PHE A 120 5.76 25.50 4.98
C PHE A 120 6.11 26.08 3.61
N THR A 121 5.68 25.46 2.52
CA THR A 121 5.92 25.92 1.17
C THR A 121 4.66 25.86 0.34
N ASP A 122 4.57 26.73 -0.65
CA ASP A 122 3.58 26.79 -1.73
C ASP A 122 4.22 26.59 -3.11
N ASN A 123 5.55 26.40 -3.15
CA ASN A 123 6.29 26.23 -4.38
C ASN A 123 6.18 24.79 -4.90
N TYR A 124 5.65 24.66 -6.12
CA TYR A 124 5.43 23.36 -6.75
C TYR A 124 6.72 22.53 -6.92
N GLY A 125 7.82 23.17 -7.35
CA GLY A 125 9.11 22.49 -7.52
C GLY A 125 9.66 21.97 -6.19
N LEU A 126 9.45 22.74 -5.11
CA LEU A 126 9.88 22.33 -3.78
C LEU A 126 9.01 21.17 -3.25
N TRP A 127 7.70 21.15 -3.51
CA TRP A 127 6.86 20.00 -3.20
C TRP A 127 7.34 18.70 -3.87
N LEU A 128 7.73 18.77 -5.15
CA LEU A 128 8.31 17.63 -5.87
C LEU A 128 9.61 17.14 -5.21
N ALA A 129 10.51 18.07 -4.87
CA ALA A 129 11.78 17.77 -4.23
C ALA A 129 11.57 17.13 -2.84
N LEU A 130 10.68 17.72 -2.03
CA LEU A 130 10.34 17.20 -0.70
C LEU A 130 9.74 15.78 -0.78
N ARG A 131 8.86 15.53 -1.76
CA ARG A 131 8.27 14.20 -1.99
C ARG A 131 9.30 13.18 -2.45
N PHE A 132 10.18 13.56 -3.37
CA PHE A 132 11.27 12.69 -3.83
C PHE A 132 12.21 12.31 -2.66
N VAL A 133 12.66 13.29 -1.89
CA VAL A 133 13.55 13.06 -0.74
C VAL A 133 12.86 12.26 0.37
N SER A 134 11.58 12.55 0.65
CA SER A 134 10.76 11.73 1.55
C SER A 134 10.68 10.28 1.06
N GLY A 135 10.47 10.07 -0.24
CA GLY A 135 10.46 8.74 -0.87
C GLY A 135 11.78 7.99 -0.71
N LEU A 136 12.93 8.68 -0.84
CA LEU A 136 14.24 8.08 -0.55
C LEU A 136 14.29 7.54 0.87
N GLY A 137 13.89 8.34 1.86
CA GLY A 137 13.90 7.96 3.27
C GLY A 137 12.97 6.78 3.57
N LEU A 138 11.73 6.83 3.06
CA LEU A 138 10.74 5.75 3.22
C LEU A 138 11.21 4.46 2.55
N GLY A 139 11.80 4.55 1.37
CA GLY A 139 12.31 3.41 0.63
C GLY A 139 13.50 2.73 1.33
N LEU A 140 14.37 3.48 2.01
CA LEU A 140 15.44 2.90 2.84
C LEU A 140 14.85 2.02 3.95
N HIS A 141 13.81 2.50 4.64
CA HIS A 141 13.11 1.70 5.64
C HIS A 141 12.50 0.44 5.00
N TRP A 142 11.70 0.62 3.94
CA TRP A 142 10.97 -0.48 3.29
C TRP A 142 11.92 -1.59 2.82
N VAL A 143 12.89 -1.24 1.99
CA VAL A 143 13.83 -2.20 1.39
C VAL A 143 14.65 -2.94 2.46
N LEU A 144 15.16 -2.21 3.45
CA LEU A 144 16.03 -2.81 4.46
C LEU A 144 15.27 -3.64 5.50
N THR A 145 14.04 -3.25 5.89
CA THR A 145 13.24 -4.06 6.81
C THR A 145 12.73 -5.34 6.15
N GLU A 146 12.31 -5.30 4.88
CA GLU A 146 11.96 -6.51 4.13
C GLU A 146 13.16 -7.45 3.97
N ALA A 147 14.32 -6.90 3.61
CA ALA A 147 15.56 -7.69 3.52
C ALA A 147 15.93 -8.28 4.88
N TRP A 148 15.79 -7.54 5.95
CA TRP A 148 16.05 -8.01 7.32
C TRP A 148 15.12 -9.16 7.70
N LEU A 149 13.81 -9.00 7.51
CA LEU A 149 12.82 -10.06 7.76
C LEU A 149 13.11 -11.32 6.94
N ALA A 150 13.45 -11.16 5.67
CA ALA A 150 13.80 -12.29 4.80
C ALA A 150 15.05 -13.07 5.29
N ASN A 151 15.98 -12.40 5.98
CA ASN A 151 17.20 -13.01 6.50
C ASN A 151 17.02 -13.70 7.87
N ILE A 152 16.19 -13.17 8.76
CA ILE A 152 16.00 -13.74 10.11
C ILE A 152 15.01 -14.90 10.15
N VAL A 153 14.21 -15.09 9.07
CA VAL A 153 13.15 -16.09 9.03
C VAL A 153 13.52 -17.25 8.09
N THR A 154 13.36 -18.47 8.58
CA THR A 154 13.55 -19.67 7.76
C THR A 154 12.56 -19.69 6.59
N GLU A 155 12.95 -20.30 5.47
CA GLU A 155 12.15 -20.33 4.23
C GLU A 155 10.73 -20.86 4.47
N LYS A 156 10.55 -21.84 5.35
CA LYS A 156 9.27 -22.43 5.74
C LYS A 156 8.26 -21.39 6.29
N TYR A 157 8.72 -20.36 7.00
CA TYR A 157 7.86 -19.38 7.65
C TYR A 157 7.87 -18.00 6.98
N ARG A 158 8.72 -17.79 5.96
CA ARG A 158 8.93 -16.50 5.29
C ARG A 158 7.62 -15.87 4.81
N THR A 159 6.78 -16.63 4.10
CA THR A 159 5.50 -16.14 3.57
C THR A 159 4.56 -15.65 4.69
N ARG A 160 4.52 -16.37 5.82
CA ARG A 160 3.67 -15.99 6.95
C ARG A 160 4.15 -14.70 7.63
N VAL A 161 5.46 -14.58 7.81
CA VAL A 161 6.06 -13.38 8.43
C VAL A 161 5.89 -12.16 7.55
N MET A 162 6.07 -12.30 6.23
CA MET A 162 5.82 -11.22 5.29
C MET A 162 4.33 -10.81 5.25
N ALA A 163 3.40 -11.77 5.40
CA ALA A 163 1.98 -11.46 5.52
C ALA A 163 1.65 -10.68 6.80
N ILE A 164 2.27 -11.03 7.95
CA ILE A 164 2.11 -10.28 9.20
C ILE A 164 2.65 -8.86 9.07
N TYR A 165 3.82 -8.70 8.46
CA TYR A 165 4.41 -7.40 8.17
C TYR A 165 3.52 -6.54 7.27
N ALA A 166 2.99 -7.11 6.19
CA ALA A 166 2.04 -6.43 5.30
C ALA A 166 0.74 -6.04 6.03
N THR A 167 0.21 -6.93 6.89
CA THR A 167 -0.97 -6.64 7.72
C THR A 167 -0.69 -5.50 8.70
N ALA A 168 0.50 -5.45 9.29
CA ALA A 168 0.92 -4.37 10.18
C ALA A 168 0.92 -3.01 9.47
N ILE A 169 1.47 -2.94 8.25
CA ILE A 169 1.39 -1.73 7.40
C ILE A 169 -0.06 -1.35 7.13
N SER A 170 -0.91 -2.31 6.76
CA SER A 170 -2.32 -2.06 6.42
C SER A 170 -3.13 -1.53 7.60
N ILE A 171 -2.91 -2.08 8.81
CA ILE A 171 -3.53 -1.57 10.05
C ILE A 171 -3.12 -0.11 10.28
N GLY A 172 -1.83 0.19 10.17
CA GLY A 172 -1.34 1.56 10.27
C GLY A 172 -2.00 2.47 9.23
N PHE A 173 -2.03 2.04 7.98
CA PHE A 173 -2.59 2.80 6.87
C PHE A 173 -4.06 3.21 7.10
N ALA A 174 -4.85 2.35 7.73
CA ALA A 174 -6.23 2.66 8.09
C ALA A 174 -6.36 3.70 9.21
N VAL A 175 -5.36 3.77 10.11
CA VAL A 175 -5.37 4.70 11.26
C VAL A 175 -4.94 6.12 10.86
N GLY A 176 -4.02 6.26 9.92
CA GLY A 176 -3.46 7.56 9.52
C GLY A 176 -4.49 8.64 9.20
N PRO A 177 -5.49 8.40 8.35
CA PRO A 177 -6.48 9.40 7.98
C PRO A 177 -7.37 9.89 9.14
N ILE A 178 -7.47 9.14 10.24
CA ILE A 178 -8.20 9.56 11.44
C ILE A 178 -7.61 10.85 12.01
N VAL A 179 -6.31 11.02 11.91
CA VAL A 179 -5.62 12.25 12.35
C VAL A 179 -6.10 13.47 11.58
N ILE A 180 -6.32 13.31 10.26
CA ILE A 180 -6.83 14.41 9.41
C ILE A 180 -8.28 14.73 9.80
N TRP A 181 -9.07 13.72 10.09
CA TRP A 181 -10.45 13.90 10.54
C TRP A 181 -10.52 14.65 11.86
N LEU A 182 -9.64 14.35 12.82
CA LEU A 182 -9.64 14.99 14.15
C LEU A 182 -9.16 16.43 14.12
N PHE A 183 -8.11 16.74 13.33
CA PHE A 183 -7.40 18.02 13.40
C PHE A 183 -7.61 18.90 12.15
N GLY A 184 -8.26 18.39 11.11
CA GLY A 184 -8.47 19.07 9.83
C GLY A 184 -7.22 19.11 8.95
N ALA A 185 -7.42 19.07 7.62
CA ALA A 185 -6.32 19.05 6.65
C ALA A 185 -5.56 20.40 6.55
N LEU A 186 -6.18 21.51 6.96
CA LEU A 186 -5.57 22.84 6.89
C LEU A 186 -4.63 23.14 8.07
N SER A 187 -4.76 22.40 9.16
CA SER A 187 -3.91 22.52 10.35
C SER A 187 -2.51 22.00 10.08
N ILE A 188 -1.52 22.57 10.78
CA ILE A 188 -0.15 22.02 10.79
C ILE A 188 -0.06 20.72 11.60
N ILE A 189 -1.01 20.49 12.51
CA ILE A 189 -0.97 19.37 13.46
C ILE A 189 -0.89 18.00 12.75
N PRO A 190 -1.70 17.69 11.69
CA PRO A 190 -1.56 16.43 10.98
C PRO A 190 -0.16 16.21 10.38
N PHE A 191 0.47 17.25 9.82
CA PHE A 191 1.84 17.14 9.28
C PHE A 191 2.86 16.81 10.38
N ILE A 192 2.74 17.45 11.56
CA ILE A 192 3.59 17.17 12.71
C ILE A 192 3.35 15.74 13.21
N ILE A 193 2.10 15.29 13.32
CA ILE A 193 1.78 13.93 13.77
C ILE A 193 2.30 12.89 12.77
N MET A 194 2.13 13.10 11.45
CA MET A 194 2.70 12.18 10.44
C MET A 194 4.23 12.12 10.54
N GLY A 195 4.90 13.25 10.72
CA GLY A 195 6.34 13.30 10.98
C GLY A 195 6.72 12.59 12.28
N ALA A 196 5.98 12.79 13.35
CA ALA A 196 6.21 12.12 14.65
C ALA A 196 5.99 10.60 14.55
N LEU A 197 5.02 10.12 13.75
CA LEU A 197 4.81 8.70 13.50
C LEU A 197 6.01 8.07 12.78
N LEU A 198 6.64 8.80 11.85
CA LEU A 198 7.88 8.33 11.20
C LEU A 198 9.04 8.24 12.20
N ILE A 199 9.16 9.19 13.12
CA ILE A 199 10.14 9.12 14.21
C ILE A 199 9.80 7.97 15.17
N LEU A 200 8.52 7.76 15.47
CA LEU A 200 8.06 6.65 16.31
C LEU A 200 8.39 5.30 15.65
N ALA A 201 8.31 5.20 14.31
CA ALA A 201 8.71 4.01 13.57
C ALA A 201 10.21 3.67 13.72
N ALA A 202 11.07 4.66 14.01
CA ALA A 202 12.49 4.46 14.24
C ALA A 202 12.79 3.79 15.60
N LEU A 203 11.97 4.01 16.63
CA LEU A 203 12.23 3.54 17.99
C LEU A 203 12.30 2.00 18.11
N PRO A 204 11.38 1.21 17.53
CA PRO A 204 11.50 -0.25 17.56
C PRO A 204 12.76 -0.75 16.86
N ILE A 205 13.17 -0.10 15.76
CA ILE A 205 14.39 -0.48 15.02
C ILE A 205 15.65 -0.25 15.85
N LEU A 206 15.71 0.83 16.65
CA LEU A 206 16.84 1.08 17.54
C LEU A 206 17.06 -0.03 18.59
N ARG A 207 15.97 -0.71 19.02
CA ARG A 207 16.06 -1.81 19.98
C ARG A 207 16.66 -3.10 19.41
N LEU A 208 16.82 -3.17 18.09
CA LEU A 208 17.41 -4.33 17.40
C LEU A 208 18.93 -4.25 17.25
N LYS A 209 19.59 -3.30 17.91
CA LYS A 209 21.05 -3.17 17.87
C LYS A 209 21.73 -4.48 18.28
N GLY A 210 22.66 -4.95 17.44
CA GLY A 210 23.35 -6.23 17.61
C GLY A 210 22.67 -7.45 16.98
N HIS A 211 21.45 -7.29 16.41
CA HIS A 211 20.74 -8.36 15.70
C HIS A 211 20.67 -8.11 14.18
N GLU A 212 21.50 -7.22 13.68
CA GLU A 212 21.54 -6.84 12.26
C GLU A 212 22.03 -7.98 11.37
N PRO A 213 21.50 -8.14 10.14
CA PRO A 213 22.01 -9.10 9.18
C PRO A 213 23.48 -8.81 8.85
N LYS A 214 24.32 -9.86 8.86
CA LYS A 214 25.75 -9.74 8.56
C LYS A 214 26.05 -9.64 7.07
N ASP A 215 25.17 -10.17 6.21
CA ASP A 215 25.32 -10.18 4.75
C ASP A 215 24.11 -9.51 4.07
N SER A 216 24.39 -8.47 3.31
CA SER A 216 23.40 -7.77 2.46
C SER A 216 23.56 -8.21 0.99
N GLN A 217 23.29 -9.48 0.68
CA GLN A 217 23.21 -9.90 -0.73
C GLN A 217 21.85 -9.51 -1.33
N THR A 218 21.65 -8.24 -1.61
CA THR A 218 20.56 -7.79 -2.48
C THR A 218 21.02 -7.92 -3.93
N ARG A 219 20.49 -8.92 -4.63
CA ARG A 219 20.71 -9.06 -6.07
C ARG A 219 19.91 -7.97 -6.79
N SER A 220 20.59 -7.27 -7.69
CA SER A 220 19.95 -6.30 -8.58
C SER A 220 18.84 -6.99 -9.38
N ALA A 221 17.63 -6.44 -9.30
CA ALA A 221 16.48 -6.96 -10.00
C ALA A 221 16.06 -6.01 -11.13
N SER A 222 15.65 -6.60 -12.24
CA SER A 222 15.13 -5.83 -13.38
C SER A 222 13.64 -6.10 -13.55
N PRO A 223 12.78 -5.05 -13.59
CA PRO A 223 11.35 -5.22 -13.89
C PRO A 223 11.09 -5.87 -15.25
N LEU A 224 12.08 -5.82 -16.16
CA LEU A 224 12.02 -6.43 -17.49
C LEU A 224 11.83 -7.95 -17.45
N ILE A 225 12.28 -8.62 -16.37
CA ILE A 225 12.09 -10.07 -16.23
C ILE A 225 10.60 -10.42 -16.13
N LEU A 226 9.82 -9.61 -15.40
CA LEU A 226 8.37 -9.80 -15.28
C LEU A 226 7.65 -9.51 -16.60
N ILE A 227 7.97 -8.40 -17.23
CA ILE A 227 7.34 -8.01 -18.50
C ILE A 227 7.54 -9.10 -19.56
N LYS A 228 8.74 -9.68 -19.64
CA LYS A 228 9.07 -10.72 -20.64
C LYS A 228 8.54 -12.09 -20.25
N LYS A 229 8.80 -12.56 -19.02
CA LYS A 229 8.50 -13.93 -18.60
C LYS A 229 7.10 -14.09 -18.01
N ALA A 230 6.55 -13.07 -17.34
CA ALA A 230 5.26 -13.13 -16.65
C ALA A 230 4.41 -11.85 -16.82
N PRO A 231 4.00 -11.50 -18.07
CA PRO A 231 3.31 -10.24 -18.35
C PRO A 231 1.95 -10.10 -17.64
N THR A 232 1.27 -11.19 -17.31
CA THR A 232 0.06 -11.14 -16.48
C THR A 232 0.39 -10.68 -15.06
N VAL A 233 1.51 -11.15 -14.47
CA VAL A 233 1.99 -10.67 -13.16
C VAL A 233 2.41 -9.20 -13.25
N ALA A 234 3.11 -8.81 -14.31
CA ALA A 234 3.46 -7.41 -14.54
C ALA A 234 2.22 -6.51 -14.64
N SER A 235 1.17 -6.96 -15.34
CA SER A 235 -0.07 -6.20 -15.45
C SER A 235 -0.83 -6.07 -14.13
N THR A 236 -0.71 -7.03 -13.19
CA THR A 236 -1.29 -6.86 -11.85
C THR A 236 -0.63 -5.69 -11.10
N CYS A 237 0.71 -5.57 -11.17
CA CYS A 237 1.44 -4.45 -10.55
C CYS A 237 0.96 -3.11 -11.12
N ILE A 238 0.87 -3.03 -12.46
CA ILE A 238 0.46 -1.80 -13.17
C ILE A 238 -0.94 -1.37 -12.75
N VAL A 239 -1.88 -2.32 -12.71
CA VAL A 239 -3.26 -2.02 -12.30
C VAL A 239 -3.32 -1.54 -10.86
N VAL A 240 -2.76 -2.33 -9.93
CA VAL A 240 -2.88 -2.01 -8.50
C VAL A 240 -2.18 -0.71 -8.18
N GLY A 241 -0.91 -0.54 -8.57
CA GLY A 241 -0.17 0.69 -8.29
C GLY A 241 -0.83 1.93 -8.90
N SER A 242 -1.25 1.84 -10.18
CA SER A 242 -1.86 3.00 -10.85
C SER A 242 -3.20 3.41 -10.23
N VAL A 243 -4.07 2.44 -9.93
CA VAL A 243 -5.44 2.74 -9.46
C VAL A 243 -5.45 3.07 -7.98
N ASP A 244 -4.74 2.32 -7.15
CA ASP A 244 -4.74 2.50 -5.70
C ASP A 244 -4.25 3.91 -5.33
N LEU A 245 -3.05 4.27 -5.79
CA LEU A 245 -2.51 5.60 -5.48
C LEU A 245 -3.31 6.74 -6.12
N ALA A 246 -3.88 6.54 -7.32
CA ALA A 246 -4.74 7.55 -7.95
C ALA A 246 -5.99 7.81 -7.10
N LEU A 247 -6.65 6.76 -6.61
CA LEU A 247 -7.84 6.90 -5.77
C LEU A 247 -7.50 7.57 -4.44
N ILE A 248 -6.46 7.11 -3.74
CA ILE A 248 -6.05 7.64 -2.43
C ILE A 248 -5.65 9.12 -2.52
N SER A 249 -4.96 9.51 -3.60
CA SER A 249 -4.42 10.86 -3.74
C SER A 249 -5.38 11.85 -4.39
N LEU A 250 -6.28 11.42 -5.27
CA LEU A 250 -7.10 12.34 -6.06
C LEU A 250 -8.56 12.42 -5.60
N LEU A 251 -9.13 11.34 -5.00
CA LEU A 251 -10.51 11.37 -4.55
C LEU A 251 -10.79 12.43 -3.48
N PRO A 252 -9.94 12.63 -2.45
CA PRO A 252 -10.19 13.69 -1.46
C PRO A 252 -10.30 15.07 -2.11
N ALA A 253 -9.38 15.42 -3.02
CA ALA A 253 -9.42 16.70 -3.74
C ALA A 253 -10.62 16.80 -4.70
N MET A 254 -10.99 15.70 -5.37
CA MET A 254 -12.16 15.65 -6.23
C MET A 254 -13.46 15.87 -5.45
N ILE A 255 -13.58 15.28 -4.26
CA ILE A 255 -14.74 15.45 -3.38
C ILE A 255 -14.85 16.91 -2.94
N THR A 256 -13.76 17.56 -2.55
CA THR A 256 -13.77 18.97 -2.12
C THR A 256 -14.19 19.94 -3.24
N ARG A 257 -13.94 19.59 -4.51
CA ARG A 257 -14.39 20.38 -5.68
C ARG A 257 -15.82 20.10 -6.11
N THR A 258 -16.47 19.10 -5.52
CA THR A 258 -17.84 18.72 -5.90
C THR A 258 -18.84 19.39 -4.96
N PRO A 259 -19.66 20.37 -5.42
CA PRO A 259 -20.56 21.12 -4.54
C PRO A 259 -21.61 20.25 -3.83
N GLU A 260 -22.04 19.15 -4.46
CA GLU A 260 -23.06 18.24 -3.93
C GLU A 260 -22.50 17.26 -2.90
N ALA A 261 -21.16 17.16 -2.79
CA ALA A 261 -20.51 16.23 -1.88
C ALA A 261 -20.45 16.80 -0.46
N ALA A 262 -20.79 15.96 0.53
CA ALA A 262 -20.62 16.36 1.93
C ALA A 262 -19.12 16.51 2.25
N PRO A 263 -18.68 17.61 2.89
CA PRO A 263 -17.27 17.86 3.18
C PRO A 263 -16.58 16.74 3.98
N ILE A 264 -17.33 16.08 4.87
CA ILE A 264 -16.82 14.95 5.67
C ILE A 264 -16.36 13.80 4.79
N LEU A 265 -16.95 13.62 3.61
CA LEU A 265 -16.62 12.52 2.71
C LEU A 265 -15.16 12.55 2.26
N ALA A 266 -14.58 13.73 2.04
CA ALA A 266 -13.17 13.89 1.67
C ALA A 266 -12.21 13.36 2.76
N LEU A 267 -12.64 13.34 4.03
CA LEU A 267 -11.85 12.87 5.16
C LEU A 267 -12.02 11.37 5.43
N ILE A 268 -13.21 10.81 5.15
CA ILE A 268 -13.54 9.43 5.54
C ILE A 268 -13.46 8.43 4.37
N ILE A 269 -13.34 8.90 3.12
CA ILE A 269 -13.28 8.01 1.94
C ILE A 269 -12.04 7.12 1.96
N VAL A 270 -10.86 7.67 2.29
CA VAL A 270 -9.61 6.91 2.35
C VAL A 270 -9.61 5.86 3.47
N PRO A 271 -10.07 6.16 4.70
CA PRO A 271 -10.34 5.13 5.71
C PRO A 271 -11.26 4.00 5.21
N ALA A 272 -12.36 4.32 4.55
CA ALA A 272 -13.29 3.31 4.02
C ALA A 272 -12.61 2.41 2.98
N MET A 273 -11.80 2.99 2.09
CA MET A 273 -11.00 2.27 1.11
C MET A 273 -9.97 1.34 1.77
N ALA A 274 -9.25 1.81 2.80
CA ALA A 274 -8.27 1.02 3.54
C ALA A 274 -8.91 -0.16 4.27
N ILE A 275 -10.09 0.03 4.87
CA ILE A 275 -10.88 -1.04 5.50
C ILE A 275 -11.29 -2.07 4.43
N GLY A 276 -11.76 -1.63 3.26
CA GLY A 276 -12.10 -2.51 2.13
C GLY A 276 -10.90 -3.34 1.68
N ALA A 277 -9.74 -2.71 1.48
CA ALA A 277 -8.49 -3.36 1.11
C ALA A 277 -8.08 -4.44 2.14
N THR A 278 -8.22 -4.13 3.43
CA THR A 278 -7.87 -5.07 4.51
C THR A 278 -8.83 -6.25 4.59
N ILE A 279 -10.15 -5.99 4.54
CA ILE A 279 -11.18 -7.03 4.75
C ILE A 279 -11.30 -7.95 3.53
N LEU A 280 -11.31 -7.40 2.30
CA LEU A 280 -11.61 -8.18 1.09
C LEU A 280 -10.41 -8.98 0.58
N GLN A 281 -9.18 -8.60 0.91
CA GLN A 281 -7.97 -9.23 0.42
C GLN A 281 -7.92 -10.74 0.73
N TYR A 282 -8.18 -11.12 1.97
CA TYR A 282 -8.08 -12.52 2.41
C TYR A 282 -9.17 -13.43 1.83
N PRO A 283 -10.48 -13.10 1.89
CA PRO A 283 -11.53 -13.89 1.27
C PRO A 283 -11.33 -14.09 -0.23
N ILE A 284 -10.92 -13.03 -0.94
CA ILE A 284 -10.68 -13.10 -2.39
C ILE A 284 -9.49 -14.00 -2.71
N ALA A 285 -8.42 -13.97 -1.90
CA ALA A 285 -7.28 -14.87 -2.06
C ALA A 285 -7.70 -16.34 -1.93
N ILE A 286 -8.56 -16.70 -0.96
CA ILE A 286 -9.10 -18.06 -0.81
C ILE A 286 -9.94 -18.45 -2.04
N ILE A 287 -10.78 -17.56 -2.53
CA ILE A 287 -11.60 -17.81 -3.73
C ILE A 287 -10.69 -18.02 -4.95
N ALA A 288 -9.62 -17.23 -5.07
CA ALA A 288 -8.67 -17.32 -6.16
C ALA A 288 -7.89 -18.65 -6.16
N ASP A 289 -7.51 -19.15 -4.98
CA ASP A 289 -6.86 -20.46 -4.86
C ASP A 289 -7.77 -21.62 -5.27
N LYS A 290 -9.08 -21.52 -4.97
CA LYS A 290 -10.07 -22.56 -5.29
C LYS A 290 -10.51 -22.54 -6.76
N HIS A 291 -10.70 -21.34 -7.35
CA HIS A 291 -11.32 -21.18 -8.67
C HIS A 291 -10.35 -20.74 -9.77
N GLY A 292 -9.07 -20.62 -9.43
CA GLY A 292 -7.98 -20.23 -10.32
C GLY A 292 -7.65 -18.75 -10.29
N LEU A 293 -6.37 -18.47 -10.01
CA LEU A 293 -5.83 -17.11 -9.78
C LEU A 293 -6.17 -16.14 -10.92
N ARG A 294 -6.06 -16.60 -12.15
CA ARG A 294 -6.29 -15.75 -13.32
C ARG A 294 -7.75 -15.39 -13.51
N LYS A 295 -8.67 -16.39 -13.41
CA LYS A 295 -10.10 -16.17 -13.56
C LYS A 295 -10.62 -15.20 -12.50
N VAL A 296 -10.29 -15.47 -11.26
CA VAL A 296 -10.70 -14.62 -10.13
C VAL A 296 -10.04 -13.23 -10.24
N GLY A 297 -8.76 -13.14 -10.62
CA GLY A 297 -8.07 -11.87 -10.85
C GLY A 297 -8.77 -10.97 -11.87
N VAL A 298 -9.20 -11.53 -13.01
CA VAL A 298 -9.96 -10.77 -14.02
C VAL A 298 -11.30 -10.30 -13.47
N MET A 299 -12.07 -11.18 -12.81
CA MET A 299 -13.37 -10.81 -12.22
C MET A 299 -13.21 -9.72 -11.16
N THR A 300 -12.22 -9.84 -10.29
CA THR A 300 -11.94 -8.91 -9.20
C THR A 300 -11.55 -7.54 -9.74
N VAL A 301 -10.66 -7.49 -10.74
CA VAL A 301 -10.28 -6.22 -11.38
C VAL A 301 -11.48 -5.57 -12.05
N CYS A 302 -12.22 -6.30 -12.89
CA CYS A 302 -13.38 -5.72 -13.58
C CYS A 302 -14.39 -5.14 -12.59
N ALA A 303 -14.72 -5.90 -11.53
CA ALA A 303 -15.64 -5.42 -10.51
C ALA A 303 -15.09 -4.19 -9.77
N GLY A 304 -13.82 -4.21 -9.32
CA GLY A 304 -13.20 -3.10 -8.61
C GLY A 304 -13.14 -1.82 -9.45
N LEU A 305 -12.79 -1.94 -10.73
CA LEU A 305 -12.74 -0.80 -11.65
C LEU A 305 -14.13 -0.26 -12.00
N ILE A 306 -15.17 -1.11 -12.05
CA ILE A 306 -16.55 -0.67 -12.19
C ILE A 306 -16.97 0.15 -10.96
N PHE A 307 -16.71 -0.34 -9.75
CA PHE A 307 -17.00 0.42 -8.54
C PHE A 307 -16.25 1.76 -8.51
N ALA A 308 -14.97 1.79 -8.88
CA ALA A 308 -14.19 3.02 -8.98
C ALA A 308 -14.77 4.00 -10.01
N SER A 309 -15.20 3.50 -11.17
CA SER A 309 -15.82 4.29 -12.24
C SER A 309 -17.13 4.95 -11.82
N LEU A 310 -17.87 4.33 -10.91
CA LEU A 310 -19.16 4.83 -10.44
C LEU A 310 -19.03 5.95 -9.39
N ILE A 311 -17.89 6.06 -8.70
CA ILE A 311 -17.71 7.05 -7.61
C ILE A 311 -18.11 8.47 -8.03
N PRO A 312 -17.65 9.03 -9.18
CA PRO A 312 -17.97 10.40 -9.57
C PRO A 312 -19.46 10.71 -9.73
N PHE A 313 -20.27 9.69 -9.93
CA PHE A 313 -21.71 9.84 -10.17
C PHE A 313 -22.54 9.82 -8.88
N PHE A 314 -21.94 9.41 -7.75
CA PHE A 314 -22.64 9.22 -6.49
C PHE A 314 -22.08 10.06 -5.34
N LEU A 315 -21.26 11.08 -5.62
CA LEU A 315 -20.62 11.94 -4.62
C LEU A 315 -21.63 12.70 -3.72
N GLY A 316 -22.86 12.91 -4.20
CA GLY A 316 -23.94 13.47 -3.39
C GLY A 316 -24.49 12.52 -2.31
N SER A 317 -24.14 11.22 -2.35
CA SER A 317 -24.58 10.25 -1.33
C SER A 317 -23.38 9.69 -0.57
N VAL A 318 -23.23 10.08 0.69
CA VAL A 318 -22.11 9.66 1.55
C VAL A 318 -22.03 8.13 1.61
N LEU A 319 -23.13 7.45 1.93
CA LEU A 319 -23.13 6.00 2.10
C LEU A 319 -22.76 5.26 0.81
N ILE A 320 -23.35 5.64 -0.32
CA ILE A 320 -23.06 4.97 -1.60
C ILE A 320 -21.60 5.19 -1.98
N THR A 321 -21.08 6.41 -1.84
CA THR A 321 -19.69 6.72 -2.18
C THR A 321 -18.70 5.94 -1.30
N LEU A 322 -18.98 5.81 0.00
CA LEU A 322 -18.15 5.00 0.91
C LEU A 322 -18.17 3.52 0.53
N LEU A 323 -19.35 2.97 0.20
CA LEU A 323 -19.47 1.58 -0.26
C LEU A 323 -18.72 1.36 -1.59
N LEU A 324 -18.87 2.29 -2.54
CA LEU A 324 -18.14 2.24 -3.81
C LEU A 324 -16.63 2.27 -3.58
N GLY A 325 -16.14 3.18 -2.73
CA GLY A 325 -14.73 3.28 -2.36
C GLY A 325 -14.21 2.01 -1.67
N PHE A 326 -14.97 1.47 -0.71
CA PHE A 326 -14.66 0.23 -0.01
C PHE A 326 -14.48 -0.95 -0.98
N PHE A 327 -15.44 -1.17 -1.87
CA PHE A 327 -15.37 -2.27 -2.84
C PHE A 327 -14.32 -2.01 -3.92
N ALA A 328 -14.19 -0.77 -4.42
CA ALA A 328 -13.20 -0.42 -5.43
C ALA A 328 -11.78 -0.72 -4.94
N ALA A 329 -11.39 -0.15 -3.79
CA ALA A 329 -10.05 -0.35 -3.24
C ALA A 329 -9.84 -1.80 -2.80
N GLY A 330 -10.83 -2.40 -2.14
CA GLY A 330 -10.72 -3.78 -1.65
C GLY A 330 -10.52 -4.80 -2.76
N LEU A 331 -11.25 -4.68 -3.86
CA LEU A 331 -11.14 -5.57 -5.00
C LEU A 331 -9.85 -5.31 -5.79
N VAL A 332 -9.48 -4.04 -6.03
CA VAL A 332 -8.24 -3.72 -6.73
C VAL A 332 -7.04 -4.18 -5.93
N TYR A 333 -7.00 -3.93 -4.61
CA TYR A 333 -5.87 -4.31 -3.77
C TYR A 333 -5.74 -5.83 -3.58
N ALA A 334 -6.86 -6.58 -3.60
CA ALA A 334 -6.82 -8.05 -3.58
C ALA A 334 -6.06 -8.64 -4.79
N LEU A 335 -6.02 -7.91 -5.92
CA LEU A 335 -5.23 -8.32 -7.08
C LEU A 335 -3.72 -8.32 -6.78
N TYR A 336 -3.23 -7.51 -5.84
CA TYR A 336 -1.83 -7.54 -5.40
C TYR A 336 -1.45 -8.92 -4.87
N SER A 337 -2.27 -9.47 -3.97
CA SER A 337 -2.07 -10.81 -3.41
C SER A 337 -2.16 -11.90 -4.48
N ILE A 338 -3.11 -11.79 -5.42
CA ILE A 338 -3.23 -12.70 -6.56
C ILE A 338 -1.98 -12.61 -7.44
N GLY A 339 -1.44 -11.41 -7.67
CA GLY A 339 -0.20 -11.18 -8.43
C GLY A 339 1.01 -11.86 -7.79
N LEU A 340 1.17 -11.73 -6.46
CA LEU A 340 2.23 -12.41 -5.72
C LEU A 340 2.08 -13.95 -5.75
N ALA A 341 0.84 -14.47 -5.66
CA ALA A 341 0.57 -15.90 -5.80
C ALA A 341 0.88 -16.42 -7.21
N MET A 342 0.57 -15.65 -8.25
CA MET A 342 0.96 -15.98 -9.63
C MET A 342 2.49 -15.96 -9.80
N LEU A 343 3.17 -14.99 -9.20
CA LEU A 343 4.62 -14.86 -9.22
C LEU A 343 5.30 -16.08 -8.60
N SER A 344 4.85 -16.49 -7.40
CA SER A 344 5.42 -17.64 -6.69
C SER A 344 5.19 -18.97 -7.40
N ARG A 345 4.14 -19.11 -8.21
CA ARG A 345 3.90 -20.29 -9.06
C ARG A 345 4.77 -20.30 -10.33
N ARG A 346 5.25 -19.14 -10.77
CA ARG A 346 6.00 -18.98 -12.03
C ARG A 346 7.52 -19.03 -11.86
N PHE A 347 8.01 -18.54 -10.73
CA PHE A 347 9.43 -18.42 -10.45
C PHE A 347 9.81 -19.24 -9.21
N SER A 348 11.04 -19.81 -9.20
CA SER A 348 11.56 -20.60 -8.08
C SER A 348 13.04 -20.30 -7.83
N GLY A 349 13.55 -20.73 -6.68
CA GLY A 349 14.96 -20.56 -6.31
C GLY A 349 15.40 -19.09 -6.33
N ALA A 350 16.54 -18.81 -6.93
CA ALA A 350 17.09 -17.45 -7.00
C ALA A 350 16.29 -16.49 -7.92
N GLU A 351 15.53 -17.03 -8.88
CA GLU A 351 14.72 -16.22 -9.79
C GLU A 351 13.54 -15.56 -9.07
N ILE A 352 12.93 -16.20 -8.05
CA ILE A 352 11.79 -15.63 -7.33
C ILE A 352 12.15 -14.33 -6.62
N VAL A 353 13.38 -14.24 -6.08
CA VAL A 353 13.86 -13.02 -5.41
C VAL A 353 13.99 -11.87 -6.40
N ALA A 354 14.57 -12.12 -7.57
CA ALA A 354 14.70 -11.13 -8.63
C ALA A 354 13.32 -10.71 -9.20
N ALA A 355 12.42 -11.69 -9.36
CA ALA A 355 11.06 -11.42 -9.83
C ALA A 355 10.25 -10.58 -8.81
N ASN A 356 10.36 -10.88 -7.51
CA ASN A 356 9.67 -10.11 -6.46
C ASN A 356 10.18 -8.66 -6.39
N ALA A 357 11.48 -8.45 -6.47
CA ALA A 357 12.04 -7.09 -6.51
C ALA A 357 11.63 -6.34 -7.81
N GLY A 358 11.55 -7.04 -8.95
CA GLY A 358 10.97 -6.50 -10.18
C GLY A 358 9.50 -6.14 -10.03
N PHE A 359 8.73 -6.91 -9.25
CA PHE A 359 7.33 -6.66 -8.93
C PHE A 359 7.18 -5.34 -8.16
N VAL A 360 7.98 -5.14 -7.11
CA VAL A 360 7.97 -3.90 -6.32
C VAL A 360 8.36 -2.69 -7.16
N ILE A 361 9.42 -2.79 -7.97
CA ILE A 361 9.84 -1.68 -8.84
C ILE A 361 8.74 -1.30 -9.83
N LEU A 362 8.09 -2.30 -10.45
CA LEU A 362 7.02 -2.04 -11.40
C LEU A 362 5.78 -1.45 -10.74
N PHE A 363 5.46 -1.90 -9.52
CA PHE A 363 4.40 -1.35 -8.68
C PHE A 363 4.66 0.13 -8.36
N GLU A 364 5.88 0.48 -7.94
CA GLU A 364 6.26 1.86 -7.65
C GLU A 364 6.26 2.77 -8.88
N LEU A 365 6.74 2.28 -10.04
CA LEU A 365 6.63 3.02 -11.28
C LEU A 365 5.18 3.28 -11.67
N SER A 366 4.30 2.36 -11.35
CA SER A 366 2.85 2.52 -11.59
C SER A 366 2.21 3.49 -10.59
N ASN A 367 2.70 3.55 -9.36
CA ASN A 367 2.34 4.57 -8.37
C ASN A 367 2.70 5.98 -8.83
N LEU A 368 3.75 6.14 -9.63
CA LEU A 368 4.09 7.44 -10.24
C LEU A 368 3.13 7.78 -11.40
N MET A 369 2.95 6.84 -12.32
CA MET A 369 2.22 7.08 -13.58
C MET A 369 0.71 7.17 -13.39
N GLY A 370 0.15 6.36 -12.49
CA GLY A 370 -1.30 6.25 -12.31
C GLY A 370 -1.96 7.58 -11.90
N PRO A 371 -1.55 8.20 -10.78
CA PRO A 371 -2.11 9.48 -10.35
C PRO A 371 -1.88 10.61 -11.36
N TRP A 372 -0.74 10.60 -12.06
CA TRP A 372 -0.46 11.56 -13.11
C TRP A 372 -1.47 11.48 -14.25
N VAL A 373 -1.68 10.28 -14.81
CA VAL A 373 -2.61 10.06 -15.92
C VAL A 373 -4.06 10.26 -15.48
N ALA A 374 -4.44 9.75 -14.32
CA ALA A 374 -5.77 9.94 -13.75
C ALA A 374 -6.06 11.43 -13.50
N GLY A 375 -5.08 12.16 -12.94
CA GLY A 375 -5.20 13.59 -12.70
C GLY A 375 -5.34 14.40 -13.98
N PHE A 376 -4.58 14.07 -15.02
CA PHE A 376 -4.73 14.70 -16.34
C PHE A 376 -6.14 14.51 -16.90
N LEU A 377 -6.70 13.30 -16.80
CA LEU A 377 -8.06 13.03 -17.28
C LEU A 377 -9.13 13.73 -16.42
N LEU A 378 -8.91 13.85 -15.11
CA LEU A 378 -9.79 14.62 -14.21
C LEU A 378 -9.75 16.12 -14.51
N ASP A 379 -8.60 16.69 -14.90
CA ASP A 379 -8.48 18.08 -15.32
C ASP A 379 -9.23 18.36 -16.64
N ILE A 380 -9.30 17.38 -17.56
CA ILE A 380 -10.12 17.46 -18.76
C ILE A 380 -11.61 17.41 -18.42
N ASN A 381 -12.00 16.45 -17.61
CA ASN A 381 -13.38 16.29 -17.18
C ASN A 381 -13.46 15.56 -15.83
N MET A 382 -13.83 16.30 -14.79
CA MET A 382 -13.87 15.78 -13.42
C MET A 382 -14.85 14.61 -13.26
N ARG A 383 -15.97 14.59 -14.00
CA ARG A 383 -16.98 13.54 -13.92
C ARG A 383 -16.59 12.25 -14.66
N TYR A 384 -15.99 12.38 -15.84
CA TYR A 384 -15.66 11.25 -16.70
C TYR A 384 -14.19 10.84 -16.67
N GLY A 385 -13.30 11.66 -16.14
CA GLY A 385 -11.87 11.39 -16.11
C GLY A 385 -11.50 10.10 -15.39
N LEU A 386 -12.08 9.88 -14.20
CA LEU A 386 -11.85 8.65 -13.44
C LEU A 386 -12.44 7.41 -14.13
N PRO A 387 -13.70 7.42 -14.65
CA PRO A 387 -14.23 6.35 -15.49
C PRO A 387 -13.36 6.03 -16.70
N ILE A 388 -12.89 7.02 -17.44
CA ILE A 388 -12.03 6.81 -18.62
C ILE A 388 -10.71 6.14 -18.20
N PHE A 389 -10.09 6.64 -17.14
CA PHE A 389 -8.86 6.06 -16.62
C PHE A 389 -9.04 4.59 -16.21
N THR A 390 -10.05 4.29 -15.41
CA THR A 390 -10.31 2.94 -14.93
C THR A 390 -10.71 1.98 -16.04
N CYS A 391 -11.50 2.42 -17.03
CA CYS A 391 -11.82 1.64 -18.22
C CYS A 391 -10.56 1.32 -19.06
N ALA A 392 -9.68 2.30 -19.29
CA ALA A 392 -8.43 2.09 -20.03
C ALA A 392 -7.53 1.06 -19.36
N ILE A 393 -7.35 1.18 -18.03
CA ILE A 393 -6.59 0.22 -17.22
C ILE A 393 -7.24 -1.17 -17.23
N GLY A 394 -8.57 -1.26 -17.17
CA GLY A 394 -9.31 -2.51 -17.24
C GLY A 394 -9.14 -3.21 -18.58
N ILE A 395 -9.31 -2.49 -19.69
CA ILE A 395 -9.09 -3.00 -21.06
C ILE A 395 -7.65 -3.51 -21.20
N PHE A 396 -6.66 -2.76 -20.72
CA PHE A 396 -5.26 -3.16 -20.73
C PHE A 396 -5.05 -4.51 -20.02
N TYR A 397 -5.54 -4.66 -18.79
CA TYR A 397 -5.39 -5.90 -18.02
C TYR A 397 -6.09 -7.09 -18.66
N VAL A 398 -7.34 -6.92 -19.07
CA VAL A 398 -8.13 -7.98 -19.71
C VAL A 398 -7.49 -8.42 -21.02
N SER A 399 -7.00 -7.47 -21.84
CA SER A 399 -6.32 -7.76 -23.10
C SER A 399 -5.07 -8.61 -22.91
N ILE A 400 -4.19 -8.24 -21.96
CA ILE A 400 -3.00 -9.05 -21.64
C ILE A 400 -3.40 -10.44 -21.14
N SER A 401 -4.40 -10.49 -20.24
CA SER A 401 -4.89 -11.75 -19.70
C SER A 401 -5.46 -12.66 -20.81
N TRP A 402 -6.16 -12.10 -21.79
CA TRP A 402 -6.77 -12.86 -22.89
C TRP A 402 -5.73 -13.36 -23.93
N ILE A 403 -4.80 -12.49 -24.36
CA ILE A 403 -3.71 -12.85 -25.28
C ILE A 403 -2.93 -14.05 -24.71
N ARG A 404 -2.60 -13.99 -23.41
CA ARG A 404 -1.85 -15.07 -22.75
C ARG A 404 -2.65 -16.35 -22.54
N ARG A 405 -3.98 -16.30 -22.55
CA ARG A 405 -4.80 -17.52 -22.57
C ARG A 405 -4.66 -18.27 -23.88
N ARG A 406 -4.55 -17.55 -25.00
CA ARG A 406 -4.41 -18.15 -26.32
C ARG A 406 -3.01 -18.71 -26.60
N THR A 407 -1.96 -18.06 -26.05
CA THR A 407 -0.56 -18.50 -26.25
C THR A 407 -0.12 -19.62 -25.32
N ASN A 408 -0.76 -19.80 -24.17
CA ASN A 408 -0.47 -20.85 -23.19
C ASN A 408 -1.75 -21.65 -22.90
N SER A 409 -2.14 -22.52 -23.82
CA SER A 409 -3.27 -23.46 -23.61
C SER A 409 -2.97 -24.57 -22.61
N ASN A 410 -1.82 -24.55 -21.93
CA ASN A 410 -1.34 -25.58 -21.00
C ASN A 410 -1.14 -25.05 -19.56
N TYR A 411 -2.02 -24.17 -19.07
CA TYR A 411 -2.05 -23.83 -17.63
C TYR A 411 -3.46 -23.81 -17.07
#